data_bf8550bf463275598120f0f858c28939
#
_entry.id   bf8550bf463275598120f0f858c28939
#
_cell.length_a   1.000
_cell.length_b   1.000
_cell.length_c   1.000
_cell.angle_alpha   90.00
_cell.angle_beta   90.00
_cell.angle_gamma   90.00
#
_symmetry.space_group_name_H-M   'P 1'
#
loop_
_entity.id
_entity.type
_entity.pdbx_description
1 polymer ?
#
loop_
_entity_poly.entity_id
_entity_poly.type
_entity_poly.pdbx_seq_one_letter_code
_entity_poly.pdbx_strand_id
1 'polypeptide(L)'
;MKLRDLVAYQHGAVVSRTLVGVEGGTVTAFAFDEGQGLSEHTAPYDALVIVVEGGVDIRISDKDYRLNEGEMIVMPANKPHALNAVTKFKMILIMIRASGKHNASPK
;
A
#
# COMPACT_ATOMS: atom_id res chain seq x y z
N MET A 1 13.32 -13.41 8.79
CA MET A 1 13.08 -13.33 7.32
C MET A 1 13.14 -11.87 6.89
N LYS A 2 13.67 -11.62 5.71
CA LYS A 2 13.80 -10.25 5.21
C LYS A 2 12.50 -9.79 4.57
N LEU A 3 12.12 -8.54 4.79
CA LEU A 3 10.89 -7.99 4.23
C LEU A 3 10.86 -8.08 2.70
N ARG A 4 11.98 -7.82 2.05
CA ARG A 4 12.07 -7.85 0.59
C ARG A 4 11.91 -9.25 0.00
N ASP A 5 12.01 -10.30 0.81
CA ASP A 5 11.91 -11.69 0.37
C ASP A 5 10.51 -12.29 0.60
N LEU A 6 9.58 -11.51 1.16
CA LEU A 6 8.22 -11.99 1.46
C LEU A 6 7.41 -12.29 0.21
N VAL A 7 7.70 -11.58 -0.88
CA VAL A 7 6.98 -11.71 -2.15
C VAL A 7 7.95 -11.39 -3.29
N ALA A 8 7.80 -12.08 -4.43
CA ALA A 8 8.68 -11.91 -5.58
C ALA A 8 7.96 -11.17 -6.71
N TYR A 9 8.72 -10.40 -7.50
CA TYR A 9 8.18 -9.76 -8.70
C TYR A 9 7.79 -10.79 -9.73
N GLN A 10 6.75 -10.48 -10.48
CA GLN A 10 6.29 -11.24 -11.62
C GLN A 10 6.08 -10.28 -12.77
N HIS A 11 6.62 -10.61 -13.96
CA HIS A 11 6.55 -9.74 -15.12
C HIS A 11 5.11 -9.30 -15.43
N GLY A 12 4.92 -7.99 -15.55
CA GLY A 12 3.62 -7.40 -15.91
C GLY A 12 2.53 -7.59 -14.87
N ALA A 13 2.87 -7.87 -13.62
CA ALA A 13 1.88 -8.24 -12.62
C ALA A 13 2.06 -7.52 -11.29
N VAL A 14 0.98 -7.55 -10.52
CA VAL A 14 0.98 -7.23 -9.09
C VAL A 14 0.80 -8.54 -8.35
N VAL A 15 1.73 -8.86 -7.46
CA VAL A 15 1.68 -10.09 -6.67
C VAL A 15 1.48 -9.73 -5.21
N SER A 16 0.60 -10.46 -4.53
CA SER A 16 0.35 -10.21 -3.11
C SER A 16 0.45 -11.50 -2.30
N ARG A 17 0.82 -11.35 -1.04
CA ARG A 17 0.85 -12.43 -0.07
C ARG A 17 0.31 -11.90 1.25
N THR A 18 -0.80 -12.48 1.71
CA THR A 18 -1.37 -12.12 3.01
C THR A 18 -0.55 -12.77 4.11
N LEU A 19 -0.02 -11.96 5.01
CA LEU A 19 0.77 -12.41 6.14
C LEU A 19 -0.09 -12.63 7.37
N VAL A 20 -1.02 -11.73 7.61
CA VAL A 20 -1.99 -11.81 8.71
C VAL A 20 -3.34 -11.35 8.19
N GLY A 21 -4.38 -12.12 8.42
CA GLY A 21 -5.74 -11.73 8.09
C GLY A 21 -6.66 -12.03 9.25
N VAL A 22 -7.31 -10.99 9.79
CA VAL A 22 -8.29 -11.08 10.86
C VAL A 22 -9.44 -10.14 10.55
N GLU A 23 -10.52 -10.26 11.30
CA GLU A 23 -11.71 -9.44 11.07
C GLU A 23 -11.40 -7.94 11.11
N GLY A 24 -10.56 -7.52 12.04
CA GLY A 24 -10.22 -6.11 12.25
C GLY A 24 -9.19 -5.56 11.28
N GLY A 25 -8.51 -6.41 10.50
CA GLY A 25 -7.48 -5.91 9.60
C GLY A 25 -6.63 -6.98 8.94
N THR A 26 -5.71 -6.52 8.11
CA THR A 26 -4.81 -7.40 7.37
C THR A 26 -3.41 -6.81 7.32
N VAL A 27 -2.43 -7.69 7.14
CA VAL A 27 -1.05 -7.32 6.79
C VAL A 27 -0.71 -8.10 5.53
N THR A 28 -0.42 -7.40 4.45
CA THR A 28 -0.19 -8.00 3.14
C THR A 28 1.11 -7.46 2.53
N ALA A 29 1.93 -8.35 2.00
CA ALA A 29 3.11 -7.97 1.23
C ALA A 29 2.73 -7.91 -0.25
N PHE A 30 3.17 -6.87 -0.95
CA PHE A 30 2.92 -6.67 -2.38
C PHE A 30 4.23 -6.50 -3.13
N ALA A 31 4.28 -7.04 -4.34
CA ALA A 31 5.33 -6.76 -5.31
C ALA A 31 4.67 -6.29 -6.61
N PHE A 32 5.07 -5.11 -7.08
CA PHE A 32 4.54 -4.51 -8.32
C PHE A 32 5.65 -4.47 -9.35
N ASP A 33 5.38 -4.98 -10.55
CA ASP A 33 6.27 -4.70 -11.67
C ASP A 33 6.16 -3.22 -12.05
N GLU A 34 7.17 -2.69 -12.70
CA GLU A 34 7.20 -1.29 -13.13
C GLU A 34 5.95 -0.96 -13.96
N GLY A 35 5.30 0.15 -13.65
CA GLY A 35 4.10 0.62 -14.36
C GLY A 35 2.80 -0.03 -13.90
N GLN A 36 2.86 -1.06 -13.08
CA GLN A 36 1.66 -1.69 -12.55
C GLN A 36 1.13 -0.88 -11.37
N GLY A 37 -0.15 -1.00 -11.08
CA GLY A 37 -0.74 -0.22 -10.01
C GLY A 37 -2.09 -0.76 -9.55
N LEU A 38 -2.71 -0.01 -8.67
CA LEU A 38 -4.06 -0.26 -8.19
C LEU A 38 -4.91 0.94 -8.56
N SER A 39 -6.03 0.69 -9.23
CA SER A 39 -6.96 1.74 -9.65
C SER A 39 -7.55 2.48 -8.45
N GLU A 40 -8.01 3.70 -8.69
CA GLU A 40 -8.63 4.49 -7.63
C GLU A 40 -9.83 3.75 -7.05
N HIS A 41 -9.86 3.68 -5.73
CA HIS A 41 -10.94 3.05 -4.97
C HIS A 41 -10.96 3.60 -3.55
N THR A 42 -12.03 3.28 -2.82
CA THR A 42 -12.14 3.62 -1.40
C THR A 42 -12.33 2.34 -0.60
N ALA A 43 -11.98 2.39 0.67
CA ALA A 43 -12.19 1.28 1.58
C ALA A 43 -12.43 1.81 3.00
N PRO A 44 -13.20 1.07 3.83
CA PRO A 44 -13.47 1.50 5.21
C PRO A 44 -12.33 1.13 6.18
N TYR A 45 -11.09 1.25 5.70
CA TYR A 45 -9.88 0.91 6.45
C TYR A 45 -8.92 2.08 6.42
N ASP A 46 -8.24 2.31 7.53
CA ASP A 46 -7.01 3.11 7.51
C ASP A 46 -5.91 2.19 7.01
N ALA A 47 -5.21 2.61 5.98
CA ALA A 47 -4.21 1.78 5.32
C ALA A 47 -2.82 2.40 5.46
N LEU A 48 -1.90 1.63 6.04
CA LEU A 48 -0.52 2.06 6.21
C LEU A 48 0.32 1.39 5.13
N VAL A 49 0.94 2.20 4.27
CA VAL A 49 1.86 1.73 3.24
C VAL A 49 3.29 1.93 3.72
N ILE A 50 4.07 0.85 3.74
CA ILE A 50 5.50 0.91 4.07
C ILE A 50 6.25 0.43 2.83
N VAL A 51 7.08 1.30 2.23
CA VAL A 51 7.83 0.95 1.04
C VAL A 51 9.09 0.20 1.44
N VAL A 52 9.19 -1.05 0.99
CA VAL A 52 10.32 -1.94 1.29
C VAL A 52 11.47 -1.73 0.31
N GLU A 53 11.14 -1.57 -0.98
CA GLU A 53 12.12 -1.25 -2.02
C GLU A 53 11.41 -0.62 -3.22
N GLY A 54 12.15 0.15 -4.01
CA GLY A 54 11.62 0.82 -5.19
C GLY A 54 10.87 2.09 -4.87
N GLY A 55 10.10 2.58 -5.83
CA GLY A 55 9.36 3.82 -5.73
C GLY A 55 7.93 3.72 -6.26
N VAL A 56 7.03 4.45 -5.64
CA VAL A 56 5.61 4.44 -5.95
C VAL A 56 5.05 5.85 -5.91
N ASP A 57 4.13 6.14 -6.83
CA ASP A 57 3.27 7.32 -6.76
C ASP A 57 1.95 6.92 -6.15
N ILE A 58 1.55 7.60 -5.10
CA ILE A 58 0.29 7.37 -4.41
C ILE A 58 -0.55 8.63 -4.51
N ARG A 59 -1.79 8.48 -5.00
CA ARG A 59 -2.75 9.56 -5.04
C ARG A 59 -3.78 9.33 -3.94
N ILE A 60 -3.95 10.33 -3.08
CA ILE A 60 -4.97 10.31 -2.02
C ILE A 60 -5.85 11.53 -2.24
N SER A 61 -7.12 11.28 -2.52
CA SER A 61 -8.08 12.31 -2.93
C SER A 61 -7.54 13.03 -4.17
N ASP A 62 -7.12 14.27 -4.08
CA ASP A 62 -6.58 15.05 -5.19
C ASP A 62 -5.10 15.38 -5.04
N LYS A 63 -4.41 14.72 -4.11
CA LYS A 63 -2.99 14.97 -3.84
C LYS A 63 -2.14 13.78 -4.22
N ASP A 64 -0.97 14.06 -4.80
CA ASP A 64 -0.01 13.05 -5.20
C ASP A 64 1.19 13.04 -4.26
N TYR A 65 1.66 11.83 -3.94
CA TYR A 65 2.81 11.61 -3.06
C TYR A 65 3.76 10.63 -3.73
N ARG A 66 5.05 10.94 -3.76
CA ARG A 66 6.08 10.02 -4.18
C ARG A 66 6.74 9.43 -2.94
N LEU A 67 6.74 8.09 -2.86
CA LEU A 67 7.44 7.38 -1.78
C LEU A 67 8.54 6.51 -2.35
N ASN A 68 9.64 6.45 -1.60
CA ASN A 68 10.79 5.61 -1.92
C ASN A 68 11.08 4.66 -0.78
N GLU A 69 12.07 3.79 -0.97
CA GLU A 69 12.47 2.79 0.02
C GLU A 69 12.61 3.41 1.42
N GLY A 70 12.04 2.74 2.40
CA GLY A 70 12.11 3.18 3.80
C GLY A 70 11.08 4.23 4.20
N GLU A 71 10.25 4.69 3.26
CA GLU A 71 9.22 5.69 3.54
C GLU A 71 7.86 5.04 3.72
N MET A 72 6.98 5.73 4.41
CA MET A 72 5.63 5.26 4.67
C MET A 72 4.61 6.38 4.51
N ILE A 73 3.35 6.02 4.32
CA ILE A 73 2.23 6.94 4.31
C ILE A 73 0.99 6.25 4.88
N VAL A 74 0.10 7.02 5.48
CA VAL A 74 -1.22 6.54 5.89
C VAL A 74 -2.24 7.03 4.88
N MET A 75 -3.01 6.09 4.32
CA MET A 75 -4.16 6.40 3.47
C MET A 75 -5.40 6.31 4.35
N PRO A 76 -6.04 7.45 4.68
CA PRO A 76 -7.18 7.44 5.59
C PRO A 76 -8.38 6.69 5.02
N ALA A 77 -9.15 6.07 5.90
CA ALA A 77 -10.37 5.36 5.54
C ALA A 77 -11.32 6.27 4.76
N ASN A 78 -12.00 5.67 3.78
CA ASN A 78 -13.05 6.33 2.99
C ASN A 78 -12.56 7.49 2.11
N LYS A 79 -11.26 7.65 1.92
CA LYS A 79 -10.69 8.59 0.97
C LYS A 79 -10.28 7.84 -0.30
N PRO A 80 -10.60 8.36 -1.50
CA PRO A 80 -10.17 7.70 -2.74
C PRO A 80 -8.64 7.65 -2.80
N HIS A 81 -8.10 6.51 -3.19
CA HIS A 81 -6.65 6.38 -3.35
C HIS A 81 -6.31 5.45 -4.51
N ALA A 82 -5.14 5.69 -5.11
CA ALA A 82 -4.60 4.90 -6.21
C ALA A 82 -3.09 4.81 -6.05
N LEU A 83 -2.51 3.74 -6.57
CA LEU A 83 -1.07 3.51 -6.54
C LEU A 83 -0.55 3.22 -7.95
N ASN A 84 0.64 3.70 -8.26
CA ASN A 84 1.32 3.40 -9.51
C ASN A 84 2.81 3.19 -9.26
N ALA A 85 3.33 2.03 -9.66
CA ALA A 85 4.74 1.69 -9.48
C ALA A 85 5.60 2.47 -10.47
N VAL A 86 6.42 3.38 -9.96
CA VAL A 86 7.36 4.16 -10.76
C VAL A 86 8.52 3.28 -11.24
N THR A 87 8.97 2.39 -10.37
CA THR A 87 9.92 1.31 -10.65
C THR A 87 9.29 0.03 -10.17
N LYS A 88 9.97 -1.10 -10.31
CA LYS A 88 9.60 -2.28 -9.55
C LYS A 88 9.62 -1.90 -8.09
N PHE A 89 8.58 -2.26 -7.35
CA PHE A 89 8.46 -1.81 -5.97
C PHE A 89 7.76 -2.84 -5.11
N LYS A 90 8.17 -2.92 -3.87
CA LYS A 90 7.55 -3.79 -2.86
C LYS A 90 7.08 -2.95 -1.69
N MET A 91 5.93 -3.32 -1.14
CA MET A 91 5.39 -2.66 0.03
C MET A 91 4.76 -3.65 0.99
N ILE A 92 4.68 -3.24 2.24
CA ILE A 92 3.82 -3.88 3.24
C ILE A 92 2.60 -2.98 3.39
N LEU A 93 1.43 -3.56 3.24
CA LEU A 93 0.16 -2.85 3.42
C LEU A 93 -0.50 -3.38 4.69
N ILE A 94 -0.72 -2.48 5.64
CA ILE A 94 -1.41 -2.78 6.88
C ILE A 94 -2.76 -2.08 6.82
N MET A 95 -3.85 -2.84 6.82
CA MET A 95 -5.20 -2.28 6.82
C MET A 95 -5.85 -2.54 8.17
N ILE A 96 -6.34 -1.47 8.79
CA ILE A 96 -7.02 -1.52 10.08
C ILE A 96 -8.41 -0.96 9.87
N ARG A 97 -9.43 -1.73 10.25
CA ARG A 97 -10.81 -1.32 10.05
C ARG A 97 -11.10 -0.05 10.82
N ALA A 98 -11.62 0.97 10.13
CA ALA A 98 -11.99 2.21 10.76
C ALA A 98 -13.20 2.00 11.66
N SER A 99 -13.15 2.55 12.87
CA SER A 99 -14.33 2.65 13.74
C SER A 99 -15.00 4.00 13.46
N GLY A 100 -16.12 4.28 14.12
CA GLY A 100 -16.84 5.53 13.92
C GLY A 100 -16.02 6.78 14.22
N LYS A 101 -14.86 6.63 14.86
CA LYS A 101 -14.01 7.76 15.24
C LYS A 101 -12.56 7.38 15.01
N HIS A 102 -11.90 8.10 14.14
CA HIS A 102 -10.47 7.89 13.89
C HIS A 102 -9.81 9.23 13.54
N ASN A 103 -8.51 9.29 13.62
CA ASN A 103 -7.72 10.49 13.37
C ASN A 103 -6.49 10.22 12.50
N ALA A 104 -6.60 9.24 11.59
CA ALA A 104 -5.52 8.94 10.67
C ALA A 104 -5.23 10.11 9.74
N SER A 105 -3.98 10.28 9.38
CA SER A 105 -3.50 11.34 8.51
C SER A 105 -2.49 10.76 7.53
N PRO A 106 -2.42 11.26 6.27
CA PRO A 106 -1.44 10.77 5.30
C PRO A 106 0.00 10.98 5.76
N LYS A 107 0.25 11.98 6.56
CA LYS A 107 1.61 12.30 7.00
C LYS A 107 1.70 12.65 8.47
#